data_8e780352e5c568ab37d72969330cc45d
#
_entry.id   8e780352e5c568ab37d72969330cc45d
#
_cell.length_a   1.000
_cell.length_b   1.000
_cell.length_c   1.000
_cell.angle_alpha   90.00
_cell.angle_beta   90.00
_cell.angle_gamma   90.00
#
_symmetry.space_group_name_H-M   'P 1'
#
loop_
_entity.id
_entity.type
_entity.pdbx_description
1 polymer ?
#
loop_
_entity_poly.entity_id
_entity_poly.type
_entity_poly.pdbx_seq_one_letter_code
_entity_poly.pdbx_strand_id
1 'polypeptide(L)'
;MLKIKLTENYTGITISGDFNDLDFLYDSVSYLIKHDNVSDGECVMQNHLYAFLYDLRHAYEGKRDAILINNNLNNNSRMWFEFKKKDVTNNNVYFCFNYLLPDLLLDIILVKYFIRKINKKDNNIFNSYIN
;
A
#
# COMPACT_ATOMS: atom_id res chain seq x y z
N MET A 1 -8.86 -5.03 -4.19
CA MET A 1 -7.82 -4.78 -5.22
C MET A 1 -7.54 -3.29 -5.32
N LEU A 2 -6.26 -2.89 -5.21
CA LEU A 2 -5.83 -1.49 -5.31
C LEU A 2 -6.26 -0.84 -6.62
N LYS A 3 -6.70 0.42 -6.53
CA LYS A 3 -7.06 1.25 -7.69
C LYS A 3 -6.30 2.57 -7.60
N ILE A 4 -5.87 3.07 -8.73
CA ILE A 4 -5.18 4.35 -8.87
C ILE A 4 -5.92 5.18 -9.91
N LYS A 5 -6.20 6.44 -9.58
CA LYS A 5 -6.88 7.38 -10.45
C LYS A 5 -6.19 8.75 -10.38
N LEU A 6 -6.06 9.43 -11.48
CA LEU A 6 -5.57 10.82 -11.48
C LEU A 6 -6.54 11.73 -10.73
N THR A 7 -6.01 12.70 -9.97
CA THR A 7 -6.82 13.77 -9.39
C THR A 7 -7.35 14.70 -10.49
N GLU A 8 -8.41 15.45 -10.19
CA GLU A 8 -9.07 16.34 -11.17
C GLU A 8 -8.11 17.36 -11.80
N ASN A 9 -7.12 17.82 -11.04
CA ASN A 9 -6.14 18.81 -11.52
C ASN A 9 -4.86 18.18 -12.09
N TYR A 10 -4.80 16.86 -12.26
CA TYR A 10 -3.63 16.12 -12.75
C TYR A 10 -2.32 16.36 -11.96
N THR A 11 -2.40 16.94 -10.77
CA THR A 11 -1.24 17.21 -9.90
C THR A 11 -0.88 16.03 -9.01
N GLY A 12 -1.77 15.07 -8.90
CA GLY A 12 -1.62 13.91 -8.03
C GLY A 12 -2.46 12.73 -8.49
N ILE A 13 -2.47 11.74 -7.63
CA ILE A 13 -3.26 10.52 -7.78
C ILE A 13 -4.10 10.29 -6.53
N THR A 14 -5.24 9.64 -6.71
CA THR A 14 -6.01 9.03 -5.63
C THR A 14 -5.68 7.54 -5.60
N ILE A 15 -5.15 7.06 -4.49
CA ILE A 15 -4.95 5.64 -4.22
C ILE A 15 -6.14 5.16 -3.41
N SER A 16 -6.74 4.04 -3.80
CA SER A 16 -7.87 3.44 -3.09
C SER A 16 -7.78 1.92 -3.06
N GLY A 17 -8.23 1.34 -1.98
CA GLY A 17 -8.28 -0.10 -1.77
C GLY A 17 -9.12 -0.46 -0.55
N ASP A 18 -9.44 -1.74 -0.39
CA ASP A 18 -9.99 -2.21 0.87
C ASP A 18 -8.91 -2.23 1.96
N PHE A 19 -9.32 -2.54 3.19
CA PHE A 19 -8.39 -2.58 4.33
C PHE A 19 -7.18 -3.48 4.04
N ASN A 20 -7.43 -4.69 3.54
CA ASN A 20 -6.36 -5.67 3.31
C ASN A 20 -5.39 -5.22 2.21
N ASP A 21 -5.91 -4.58 1.15
CA ASP A 21 -5.08 -4.06 0.07
C ASP A 21 -4.08 -3.00 0.58
N LEU A 22 -4.57 -2.07 1.40
CA LEU A 22 -3.76 -0.97 1.91
C LEU A 22 -2.81 -1.43 3.03
N ASP A 23 -3.25 -2.32 3.90
CA ASP A 23 -2.45 -2.92 4.96
C ASP A 23 -1.29 -3.74 4.37
N PHE A 24 -1.57 -4.56 3.36
CA PHE A 24 -0.53 -5.30 2.65
C PHE A 24 0.50 -4.40 1.97
N LEU A 25 0.05 -3.29 1.37
CA LEU A 25 0.94 -2.29 0.78
C LEU A 25 1.81 -1.63 1.86
N TYR A 26 1.20 -1.28 3.01
CA TYR A 26 1.91 -0.72 4.17
C TYR A 26 3.01 -1.68 4.66
N ASP A 27 2.67 -2.93 4.89
CA ASP A 27 3.60 -3.93 5.37
C ASP A 27 4.74 -4.16 4.39
N SER A 28 4.45 -4.24 3.09
CA SER A 28 5.44 -4.43 2.03
C SER A 28 6.47 -3.30 1.99
N VAL A 29 6.03 -2.05 2.02
CA VAL A 29 6.94 -0.89 2.02
C VAL A 29 7.68 -0.77 3.35
N SER A 30 7.00 -1.01 4.48
CA SER A 30 7.59 -1.00 5.82
C SER A 30 8.71 -2.03 5.96
N TYR A 31 8.53 -3.22 5.39
CA TYR A 31 9.54 -4.27 5.35
C TYR A 31 10.83 -3.81 4.66
N LEU A 32 10.70 -3.14 3.51
CA LEU A 32 11.86 -2.63 2.77
C LEU A 32 12.67 -1.62 3.58
N ILE A 33 12.00 -0.77 4.35
CA ILE A 33 12.64 0.28 5.14
C ILE A 33 13.35 -0.30 6.38
N LYS A 34 12.75 -1.29 7.04
CA LYS A 34 13.26 -1.85 8.30
C LYS A 34 14.47 -2.75 8.15
N HIS A 35 14.69 -3.30 6.97
CA HIS A 35 15.73 -4.32 6.75
C HIS A 35 17.15 -3.76 6.53
N ASP A 36 17.33 -2.45 6.64
CA ASP A 36 18.63 -1.84 6.34
C ASP A 36 19.29 -1.17 7.54
N ASN A 37 20.59 -1.46 7.74
CA ASN A 37 21.47 -0.61 8.53
C ASN A 37 21.72 0.67 7.73
N VAL A 38 21.09 1.76 8.15
CA VAL A 38 20.96 3.00 7.41
C VAL A 38 22.19 3.87 7.61
N SER A 39 22.79 4.32 6.52
CA SER A 39 23.73 5.44 6.54
C SER A 39 22.98 6.77 6.70
N ASP A 40 23.65 7.83 7.19
CA ASP A 40 23.02 9.14 7.41
C ASP A 40 22.31 9.70 6.16
N GLY A 41 22.85 9.46 4.96
CA GLY A 41 22.22 9.88 3.70
C GLY A 41 20.95 9.10 3.35
N GLU A 42 20.85 7.84 3.76
CA GLU A 42 19.69 6.99 3.52
C GLU A 42 18.55 7.28 4.49
N CYS A 43 18.83 7.89 5.64
CA CYS A 43 17.82 8.33 6.59
C CYS A 43 16.83 9.32 5.95
N VAL A 44 17.31 10.24 5.12
CA VAL A 44 16.45 11.18 4.38
C VAL A 44 15.52 10.44 3.40
N MET A 45 16.06 9.44 2.69
CA MET A 45 15.27 8.61 1.77
C MET A 45 14.20 7.81 2.50
N GLN A 46 14.54 7.23 3.63
CA GLN A 46 13.56 6.51 4.46
C GLN A 46 12.46 7.43 4.99
N ASN A 47 12.80 8.66 5.40
CA ASN A 47 11.82 9.62 5.89
C ASN A 47 10.77 9.96 4.82
N HIS A 48 11.14 9.99 3.54
CA HIS A 48 10.19 10.15 2.44
C HIS A 48 9.19 9.01 2.40
N LEU A 49 9.66 7.77 2.44
CA LEU A 49 8.79 6.59 2.44
C LEU A 49 7.96 6.50 3.73
N TYR A 50 8.46 6.98 4.87
CA TYR A 50 7.65 7.08 6.10
C TYR A 50 6.50 8.06 5.95
N ALA A 51 6.66 9.15 5.21
CA ALA A 51 5.56 10.08 4.92
C ALA A 51 4.46 9.40 4.10
N PHE A 52 4.82 8.62 3.08
CA PHE A 52 3.88 7.79 2.34
C PHE A 52 3.16 6.78 3.24
N LEU A 53 3.90 6.06 4.08
CA LEU A 53 3.33 5.08 5.03
C LEU A 53 2.39 5.75 6.04
N TYR A 54 2.69 6.98 6.45
CA TYR A 54 1.82 7.75 7.34
C TYR A 54 0.45 8.02 6.69
N ASP A 55 0.42 8.51 5.45
CA ASP A 55 -0.83 8.77 4.74
C ASP A 55 -1.61 7.49 4.46
N LEU A 56 -0.93 6.44 4.06
CA LEU A 56 -1.49 5.12 3.81
C LEU A 56 -2.16 4.53 5.06
N ARG A 57 -1.48 4.59 6.22
CA ARG A 57 -2.03 4.14 7.49
C ARG A 57 -3.27 4.94 7.89
N HIS A 58 -3.22 6.27 7.76
CA HIS A 58 -4.36 7.12 8.09
C HIS A 58 -5.56 6.85 7.18
N ALA A 59 -5.32 6.41 5.94
CA ALA A 59 -6.39 6.02 5.04
C ALA A 59 -7.12 4.77 5.55
N TYR A 60 -6.44 3.66 5.78
CA TYR A 60 -7.11 2.43 6.21
C TYR A 60 -7.60 2.45 7.67
N GLU A 61 -7.07 3.36 8.51
CA GLU A 61 -7.65 3.66 9.83
C GLU A 61 -8.94 4.49 9.74
N GLY A 62 -9.42 4.84 8.55
CA GLY A 62 -10.63 5.63 8.33
C GLY A 62 -10.51 7.12 8.64
N LYS A 63 -9.28 7.65 8.71
CA LYS A 63 -9.00 9.08 8.95
C LYS A 63 -8.89 9.90 7.67
N ARG A 64 -9.10 9.28 6.52
CA ARG A 64 -9.15 9.89 5.19
C ARG A 64 -10.49 9.53 4.54
N ASP A 65 -10.62 9.78 3.25
CA ASP A 65 -11.85 9.53 2.51
C ASP A 65 -12.13 8.02 2.38
N ALA A 66 -13.41 7.68 2.30
CA ALA A 66 -13.87 6.33 2.02
C ALA A 66 -14.99 6.35 0.98
N ILE A 67 -14.96 5.38 0.07
CA ILE A 67 -15.99 5.20 -0.95
C ILE A 67 -16.62 3.82 -0.84
N LEU A 68 -17.90 3.73 -1.17
CA LEU A 68 -18.62 2.47 -1.23
C LEU A 68 -18.62 1.96 -2.67
N ILE A 69 -18.11 0.75 -2.88
CA ILE A 69 -18.08 0.09 -4.18
C ILE A 69 -19.01 -1.11 -4.15
N ASN A 70 -19.96 -1.16 -5.09
CA ASN A 70 -20.86 -2.30 -5.22
C ASN A 70 -20.02 -3.58 -5.43
N ASN A 71 -20.28 -4.60 -4.61
CA ASN A 71 -19.58 -5.88 -4.66
C ASN A 71 -20.19 -6.87 -5.65
N ASN A 72 -21.24 -6.47 -6.36
CA ASN A 72 -21.97 -7.29 -7.34
C ASN A 72 -22.49 -8.64 -6.77
N LEU A 73 -22.67 -8.73 -5.45
CA LEU A 73 -23.30 -9.90 -4.85
C LEU A 73 -24.75 -10.03 -5.37
N ASN A 74 -25.02 -11.11 -6.06
CA ASN A 74 -26.36 -11.41 -6.53
C ASN A 74 -27.26 -11.94 -5.40
N ASN A 75 -28.56 -11.99 -5.64
CA ASN A 75 -29.53 -12.43 -4.64
C ASN A 75 -29.27 -13.86 -4.14
N ASN A 76 -28.71 -14.74 -4.98
CA ASN A 76 -28.41 -16.12 -4.60
C ASN A 76 -27.24 -16.18 -3.60
N SER A 77 -26.21 -15.38 -3.83
CA SER A 77 -25.09 -15.26 -2.89
C SER A 77 -25.54 -14.66 -1.55
N ARG A 78 -26.46 -13.68 -1.59
CA ARG A 78 -27.08 -13.11 -0.38
C ARG A 78 -27.83 -14.14 0.43
N MET A 79 -28.68 -14.94 -0.23
CA MET A 79 -29.46 -15.99 0.41
C MET A 79 -28.58 -16.96 1.20
N TRP A 80 -27.39 -17.27 0.67
CA TRP A 80 -26.42 -18.15 1.33
C TRP A 80 -25.82 -17.52 2.62
N PHE A 81 -25.57 -16.22 2.63
CA PHE A 81 -25.05 -15.49 3.80
C PHE A 81 -26.13 -15.24 4.84
N GLU A 82 -27.38 -14.94 4.43
CA GLU A 82 -28.51 -14.81 5.32
C GLU A 82 -28.78 -16.10 6.10
N PHE A 83 -28.62 -17.25 5.45
CA PHE A 83 -28.73 -18.57 6.11
C PHE A 83 -27.70 -18.73 7.24
N LYS A 84 -26.54 -18.06 7.15
CA LYS A 84 -25.50 -18.04 8.19
C LYS A 84 -25.67 -16.92 9.20
N LYS A 85 -26.80 -16.19 9.20
CA LYS A 85 -27.04 -15.03 10.07
C LYS A 85 -25.94 -13.96 10.02
N LYS A 86 -25.38 -13.72 8.84
CA LYS A 86 -24.40 -12.66 8.60
C LYS A 86 -25.07 -11.53 7.83
N ASP A 87 -24.92 -10.30 8.33
CA ASP A 87 -25.32 -9.12 7.58
C ASP A 87 -24.46 -8.98 6.34
N VAL A 88 -25.09 -9.07 5.16
CA VAL A 88 -24.41 -8.91 3.88
C VAL A 88 -24.74 -7.56 3.30
N THR A 89 -23.74 -6.72 3.20
CA THR A 89 -23.86 -5.44 2.51
C THR A 89 -23.60 -5.59 1.02
N ASN A 90 -24.26 -4.76 0.20
CA ASN A 90 -24.03 -4.72 -1.26
C ASN A 90 -22.75 -4.01 -1.65
N ASN A 91 -22.11 -3.39 -0.69
CA ASN A 91 -20.99 -2.52 -0.95
C ASN A 91 -19.79 -2.94 -0.11
N ASN A 92 -18.63 -2.89 -0.74
CA ASN A 92 -17.34 -2.94 -0.05
C ASN A 92 -16.90 -1.52 0.25
N VAL A 93 -16.29 -1.34 1.41
CA VAL A 93 -15.66 -0.06 1.77
C VAL A 93 -14.27 -0.03 1.19
N TYR A 94 -13.96 1.01 0.42
CA TYR A 94 -12.64 1.32 -0.07
C TYR A 94 -12.17 2.61 0.59
N PHE A 95 -11.03 2.55 1.24
CA PHE A 95 -10.35 3.70 1.81
C PHE A 95 -9.52 4.39 0.74
N CYS A 96 -9.47 5.71 0.78
CA CYS A 96 -8.84 6.52 -0.25
C CYS A 96 -7.96 7.60 0.35
N PHE A 97 -6.87 7.93 -0.33
CA PHE A 97 -6.10 9.13 -0.05
C PHE A 97 -5.50 9.70 -1.33
N ASN A 98 -5.32 11.01 -1.33
CA ASN A 98 -4.67 11.70 -2.43
C ASN A 98 -3.18 11.83 -2.15
N TYR A 99 -2.38 11.62 -3.17
CA TYR A 99 -0.93 11.69 -3.10
C TYR A 99 -0.38 12.47 -4.29
N LEU A 100 0.62 13.32 -4.06
CA LEU A 100 1.19 14.13 -5.12
C LEU A 100 1.97 13.27 -6.12
N LEU A 101 1.84 13.56 -7.40
CA LEU A 101 2.50 12.80 -8.45
C LEU A 101 4.03 12.86 -8.37
N PRO A 102 4.67 14.01 -8.10
CA PRO A 102 6.12 14.07 -7.92
C PRO A 102 6.62 13.21 -6.77
N ASP A 103 5.92 13.20 -5.63
CA ASP A 103 6.28 12.41 -4.46
C ASP A 103 6.15 10.91 -4.76
N LEU A 104 5.08 10.50 -5.44
CA LEU A 104 4.92 9.13 -5.89
C LEU A 104 6.07 8.66 -6.79
N LEU A 105 6.49 9.49 -7.74
CA LEU A 105 7.60 9.14 -8.63
C LEU A 105 8.91 8.98 -7.87
N LEU A 106 9.15 9.85 -6.89
CA LEU A 106 10.29 9.73 -5.99
C LEU A 106 10.21 8.43 -5.19
N ASP A 107 9.07 8.15 -4.55
CA ASP A 107 8.88 6.93 -3.76
C ASP A 107 9.09 5.66 -4.59
N ILE A 108 8.62 5.63 -5.83
CA ILE A 108 8.87 4.49 -6.75
C ILE A 108 10.38 4.30 -6.98
N ILE A 109 11.14 5.38 -7.14
CA ILE A 109 12.60 5.31 -7.31
C ILE A 109 13.25 4.78 -6.04
N LEU A 110 12.83 5.29 -4.87
CA LEU A 110 13.35 4.87 -3.57
C LEU A 110 13.05 3.39 -3.28
N VAL A 111 11.83 2.94 -3.51
CA VAL A 111 11.44 1.53 -3.37
C VAL A 111 12.31 0.63 -4.27
N LYS A 112 12.51 1.01 -5.53
CA LYS A 112 13.41 0.27 -6.44
C LYS A 112 14.85 0.24 -5.94
N TYR A 113 15.33 1.33 -5.35
CA TYR A 113 16.67 1.39 -4.75
C TYR A 113 16.79 0.39 -3.59
N PHE A 114 15.87 0.39 -2.64
CA PHE A 114 15.89 -0.53 -1.49
C PHE A 114 15.75 -2.00 -1.90
N ILE A 115 14.88 -2.32 -2.85
CA ILE A 115 14.77 -3.69 -3.39
C ILE A 115 16.11 -4.16 -3.97
N ARG A 116 16.78 -3.33 -4.77
CA ARG A 116 18.09 -3.68 -5.36
C ARG A 116 19.17 -3.87 -4.30
N LYS A 117 19.11 -3.09 -3.23
CA LYS A 117 20.07 -3.18 -2.12
C LYS A 117 19.90 -4.48 -1.35
N ILE A 118 18.67 -4.87 -1.03
CA ILE A 118 18.35 -6.14 -0.37
C ILE A 118 18.83 -7.32 -1.23
N ASN A 119 18.48 -7.35 -2.51
CA ASN A 119 18.87 -8.43 -3.42
C ASN A 119 20.41 -8.57 -3.55
N LYS A 120 21.16 -7.47 -3.54
CA LYS A 120 22.63 -7.53 -3.55
C LYS A 120 23.20 -8.12 -2.27
N LYS A 121 22.60 -7.81 -1.12
CA LYS A 121 23.00 -8.34 0.19
C LYS A 121 22.78 -9.85 0.26
N ASP A 122 21.63 -10.32 -0.20
CA ASP A 122 21.29 -11.74 -0.21
C ASP A 122 22.21 -12.54 -1.13
N ASN A 123 22.53 -12.01 -2.32
CA ASN A 123 23.48 -12.64 -3.24
C ASN A 123 24.91 -12.70 -2.65
N ASN A 124 25.35 -11.69 -1.90
CA ASN A 124 26.68 -11.69 -1.26
C ASN A 124 26.72 -12.71 -0.12
N ILE A 125 25.66 -12.86 0.65
CA ILE A 125 25.53 -13.88 1.70
C ILE A 125 25.61 -15.27 1.05
N PHE A 126 24.83 -15.51 0.00
CA PHE A 126 24.82 -16.80 -0.70
C PHE A 126 26.21 -17.18 -1.25
N ASN A 127 26.91 -16.23 -1.88
CA ASN A 127 28.26 -16.46 -2.37
C ASN A 127 29.31 -16.69 -1.27
N SER A 128 29.10 -16.19 -0.06
CA SER A 128 29.98 -16.42 1.10
C SER A 128 29.87 -17.83 1.68
N TYR A 129 28.77 -18.55 1.41
CA TYR A 129 28.58 -19.95 1.83
C TYR A 129 29.11 -20.97 0.82
N ILE A 130 29.46 -20.51 -0.42
CA ILE A 130 29.92 -21.39 -1.49
C ILE A 130 31.47 -21.39 -1.61
N ASN A 131 32.15 -20.45 -0.99
CA ASN A 131 33.63 -20.37 -0.89
C ASN A 131 34.10 -20.83 0.49
#